data_2c9c27f7281c4189743f12c023f1a4f6
#
_entry.id   2c9c27f7281c4189743f12c023f1a4f6
#
_cell.length_a   1.000
_cell.length_b   1.000
_cell.length_c   1.000
_cell.angle_alpha   90.00
_cell.angle_beta   90.00
_cell.angle_gamma   90.00
#
_symmetry.space_group_name_H-M   'P 1'
#
loop_
_entity.id
_entity.type
_entity.pdbx_description
1 polymer ?
#
loop_
_entity_poly.entity_id
_entity_poly.type
_entity_poly.pdbx_seq_one_letter_code
_entity_poly.pdbx_strand_id
1 'polypeptide(L)'
;MKKIFILGAVIGGSVILFSNCHSAKKSMKEAPITTTTTPAVSYSSGLKSIVAANCSPCHIPEKGGNKKAFDSYEAVKANIDSMISRIERNPDDKGFMPFKRPKLSDSTIAVFKQWRDAGKPE
;
A
#
# COMPACT_ATOMS: atom_id res chain seq x y z
N MET A 1 -59.57 11.25 -44.01
CA MET A 1 -60.90 11.60 -43.40
C MET A 1 -60.64 11.90 -41.94
N LYS A 2 -60.61 13.24 -41.60
CA LYS A 2 -61.52 13.88 -40.63
C LYS A 2 -61.46 13.25 -39.23
N LYS A 3 -61.24 13.93 -38.12
CA LYS A 3 -61.55 15.25 -37.56
C LYS A 3 -60.75 15.40 -36.26
N ILE A 4 -60.02 16.44 -35.96
CA ILE A 4 -60.35 17.71 -35.27
C ILE A 4 -61.35 17.52 -34.13
N PHE A 5 -60.90 17.93 -32.92
CA PHE A 5 -61.58 18.77 -31.91
C PHE A 5 -60.70 18.77 -30.64
N ILE A 6 -60.06 19.83 -30.29
CA ILE A 6 -60.43 21.13 -29.67
C ILE A 6 -60.51 21.02 -28.14
N LEU A 7 -59.64 21.81 -27.53
CA LEU A 7 -59.79 22.73 -26.39
C LEU A 7 -60.04 22.14 -25.01
N GLY A 8 -59.20 22.54 -24.13
CA GLY A 8 -59.37 22.49 -22.67
C GLY A 8 -58.21 23.15 -21.94
N ALA A 9 -58.19 24.46 -21.90
CA ALA A 9 -57.27 25.23 -21.06
C ALA A 9 -57.70 25.09 -19.62
N VAL A 10 -56.81 24.63 -18.73
CA VAL A 10 -56.92 24.85 -17.32
C VAL A 10 -55.60 25.41 -16.82
N ILE A 11 -55.65 26.67 -16.50
CA ILE A 11 -54.58 27.42 -15.81
C ILE A 11 -54.63 26.98 -14.35
N GLY A 12 -53.61 26.21 -13.93
CA GLY A 12 -53.38 25.88 -12.54
C GLY A 12 -51.96 26.29 -12.17
N GLY A 13 -51.83 27.48 -11.56
CA GLY A 13 -50.56 27.99 -11.09
C GLY A 13 -49.99 27.11 -9.98
N SER A 14 -48.93 26.41 -10.26
CA SER A 14 -48.13 25.72 -9.24
C SER A 14 -46.90 26.56 -8.94
N VAL A 15 -46.96 27.25 -7.81
CA VAL A 15 -45.85 27.99 -7.24
C VAL A 15 -44.81 26.94 -6.80
N ILE A 16 -43.81 26.76 -7.62
CA ILE A 16 -42.64 25.92 -7.22
C ILE A 16 -41.76 26.79 -6.33
N LEU A 17 -41.87 26.57 -5.02
CA LEU A 17 -40.92 27.07 -4.06
C LEU A 17 -39.58 26.40 -4.31
N PHE A 18 -38.68 27.06 -5.00
CA PHE A 18 -37.28 26.67 -5.07
C PHE A 18 -36.71 26.81 -3.66
N SER A 19 -36.69 25.72 -2.94
CA SER A 19 -35.84 25.57 -1.76
C SER A 19 -34.39 25.66 -2.22
N ASN A 20 -33.83 26.84 -2.07
CA ASN A 20 -32.41 27.10 -2.24
C ASN A 20 -31.66 26.29 -1.18
N CYS A 21 -31.29 25.07 -1.48
CA CYS A 21 -30.24 24.38 -0.74
C CYS A 21 -28.95 25.14 -0.97
N HIS A 22 -28.71 26.11 -0.11
CA HIS A 22 -27.45 26.80 0.01
C HIS A 22 -26.43 25.75 0.53
N SER A 23 -25.81 25.01 -0.40
CA SER A 23 -24.66 24.19 -0.10
C SER A 23 -23.57 25.16 0.37
N ALA A 24 -23.49 25.34 1.67
CA ALA A 24 -22.38 26.02 2.29
C ALA A 24 -21.11 25.25 1.89
N LYS A 25 -20.43 25.77 0.88
CA LYS A 25 -19.05 25.40 0.57
C LYS A 25 -18.24 25.76 1.81
N LYS A 26 -18.20 24.84 2.77
CA LYS A 26 -17.27 24.91 3.89
C LYS A 26 -15.90 24.89 3.25
N SER A 27 -15.30 26.05 3.12
CA SER A 27 -13.89 26.21 2.85
C SER A 27 -13.18 25.41 3.94
N MET A 28 -12.77 24.19 3.60
CA MET A 28 -11.82 23.46 4.42
C MET A 28 -10.52 24.25 4.29
N LYS A 29 -10.34 25.15 5.27
CA LYS A 29 -9.03 25.66 5.59
C LYS A 29 -8.14 24.44 5.71
N GLU A 30 -7.24 24.31 4.77
CA GLU A 30 -6.22 23.27 4.73
C GLU A 30 -5.52 23.29 6.08
N ALA A 31 -5.91 22.36 6.95
CA ALA A 31 -5.15 22.12 8.16
C ALA A 31 -3.74 21.71 7.69
N PRO A 32 -2.68 22.22 8.35
CA PRO A 32 -1.33 21.77 7.99
C PRO A 32 -1.34 20.26 8.01
N ILE A 33 -0.92 19.65 6.89
CA ILE A 33 -0.71 18.21 6.78
C ILE A 33 0.30 17.89 7.88
N THR A 34 -0.21 17.45 9.01
CA THR A 34 0.61 16.80 10.00
C THR A 34 1.14 15.57 9.27
N THR A 35 2.36 15.65 8.78
CA THR A 35 3.10 14.52 8.27
C THR A 35 3.07 13.51 9.41
N THR A 36 2.14 12.57 9.36
CA THR A 36 2.15 11.42 10.24
C THR A 36 3.42 10.68 9.86
N THR A 37 4.50 11.01 10.56
CA THR A 37 5.75 10.28 10.46
C THR A 37 5.41 8.88 10.93
N THR A 38 5.10 7.98 9.99
CA THR A 38 5.09 6.54 10.26
C THR A 38 6.42 6.27 10.92
N PRO A 39 6.43 5.66 12.13
CA PRO A 39 7.69 5.39 12.82
C PRO A 39 8.65 4.74 11.83
N ALA A 40 9.82 5.33 11.66
CA ALA A 40 10.80 4.77 10.73
C ALA A 40 11.08 3.32 11.15
N VAL A 41 10.80 2.39 10.27
CA VAL A 41 11.06 0.97 10.53
C VAL A 41 12.55 0.81 10.73
N SER A 42 12.98 0.40 11.93
CA SER A 42 14.37 0.02 12.17
C SER A 42 14.56 -1.49 11.94
N TYR A 43 15.82 -1.91 11.80
CA TYR A 43 16.12 -3.33 11.68
C TYR A 43 15.66 -4.10 12.92
N SER A 44 16.06 -3.64 14.10
CA SER A 44 15.78 -4.30 15.38
C SER A 44 14.30 -4.32 15.73
N SER A 45 13.56 -3.24 15.45
CA SER A 45 12.14 -3.12 15.81
C SER A 45 11.17 -3.75 14.82
N GLY A 46 11.59 -4.06 13.58
CA GLY A 46 10.66 -4.54 12.57
C GLY A 46 11.27 -5.51 11.56
N LEU A 47 12.28 -5.09 10.81
CA LEU A 47 12.76 -5.86 9.67
C LEU A 47 13.38 -7.20 10.06
N LYS A 48 14.07 -7.30 11.19
CA LYS A 48 14.69 -8.54 11.70
C LYS A 48 13.69 -9.68 11.81
N SER A 49 12.53 -9.43 12.38
CA SER A 49 11.49 -10.45 12.55
C SER A 49 10.90 -10.89 11.21
N ILE A 50 10.72 -9.97 10.27
CA ILE A 50 10.22 -10.25 8.93
C ILE A 50 11.24 -11.12 8.15
N VAL A 51 12.52 -10.79 8.22
CA VAL A 51 13.59 -11.59 7.61
C VAL A 51 13.63 -12.98 8.23
N ALA A 52 13.62 -13.09 9.56
CA ALA A 52 13.63 -14.38 10.24
C ALA A 52 12.45 -15.27 9.88
N ALA A 53 11.26 -14.71 9.69
CA ALA A 53 10.05 -15.46 9.32
C ALA A 53 10.06 -15.91 7.86
N ASN A 54 10.54 -15.07 6.95
CA ASN A 54 10.38 -15.31 5.52
C ASN A 54 11.63 -15.87 4.82
N CYS A 55 12.82 -15.68 5.40
CA CYS A 55 14.07 -16.15 4.82
C CYS A 55 14.62 -17.42 5.49
N SER A 56 13.99 -17.86 6.59
CA SER A 56 14.31 -19.16 7.23
C SER A 56 13.76 -20.34 6.43
N PRO A 57 14.36 -21.53 6.60
CA PRO A 57 15.66 -21.76 7.26
C PRO A 57 16.85 -21.38 6.39
N CYS A 58 16.67 -21.25 5.07
CA CYS A 58 17.72 -21.25 4.08
C CYS A 58 18.82 -20.18 4.29
N HIS A 59 18.43 -18.99 4.74
CA HIS A 59 19.32 -17.84 4.94
C HIS A 59 19.64 -17.57 6.42
N ILE A 60 19.25 -18.47 7.31
CA ILE A 60 19.52 -18.36 8.76
C ILE A 60 20.37 -19.55 9.19
N PRO A 61 21.69 -19.37 9.35
CA PRO A 61 22.63 -20.46 9.66
C PRO A 61 22.25 -21.23 10.93
N GLU A 62 21.82 -20.53 11.99
CA GLU A 62 21.38 -21.16 13.25
C GLU A 62 20.18 -22.12 13.07
N LYS A 63 19.44 -21.99 11.97
CA LYS A 63 18.33 -22.89 11.61
C LYS A 63 18.72 -23.90 10.54
N GLY A 64 20.00 -24.15 10.36
CA GLY A 64 20.53 -25.09 9.36
C GLY A 64 20.63 -24.52 7.95
N GLY A 65 20.51 -23.21 7.79
CA GLY A 65 20.63 -22.56 6.49
C GLY A 65 22.03 -22.65 5.89
N ASN A 66 22.09 -22.95 4.61
CA ASN A 66 23.35 -23.07 3.85
C ASN A 66 23.45 -22.05 2.69
N LYS A 67 22.55 -21.10 2.63
CA LYS A 67 22.57 -20.00 1.67
C LYS A 67 23.22 -18.77 2.30
N LYS A 68 23.43 -17.73 1.47
CA LYS A 68 23.95 -16.47 1.97
C LYS A 68 23.17 -16.02 3.21
N ALA A 69 23.89 -15.79 4.32
CA ALA A 69 23.26 -15.46 5.59
C ALA A 69 22.59 -14.07 5.57
N PHE A 70 21.41 -13.98 6.23
CA PHE A 70 20.68 -12.74 6.48
C PHE A 70 20.25 -12.66 7.95
N ASP A 71 21.02 -13.18 8.85
CA ASP A 71 20.77 -13.30 10.28
C ASP A 71 21.25 -12.09 11.12
N SER A 72 21.95 -11.16 10.49
CA SER A 72 22.48 -9.96 11.14
C SER A 72 22.10 -8.67 10.40
N TYR A 73 22.15 -7.55 11.14
CA TYR A 73 21.94 -6.21 10.57
C TYR A 73 22.88 -5.95 9.39
N GLU A 74 24.18 -6.20 9.56
CA GLU A 74 25.18 -5.95 8.52
C GLU A 74 24.95 -6.80 7.27
N ALA A 75 24.58 -8.06 7.46
CA ALA A 75 24.28 -8.95 6.35
C ALA A 75 23.05 -8.48 5.54
N VAL A 76 21.99 -8.06 6.21
CA VAL A 76 20.80 -7.53 5.56
C VAL A 76 21.08 -6.19 4.90
N LYS A 77 21.76 -5.28 5.58
CA LYS A 77 22.16 -3.95 5.09
C LYS A 77 22.98 -4.03 3.79
N ALA A 78 23.93 -4.94 3.75
CA ALA A 78 24.78 -5.14 2.57
C ALA A 78 24.05 -5.77 1.38
N ASN A 79 22.91 -6.43 1.61
CA ASN A 79 22.21 -7.20 0.58
C ASN A 79 20.80 -6.73 0.27
N ILE A 80 20.35 -5.65 0.87
CA ILE A 80 18.93 -5.23 0.81
C ILE A 80 18.40 -5.05 -0.61
N ASP A 81 19.17 -4.45 -1.51
CA ASP A 81 18.74 -4.23 -2.89
C ASP A 81 18.57 -5.55 -3.66
N SER A 82 19.49 -6.50 -3.44
CA SER A 82 19.37 -7.84 -3.99
C SER A 82 18.17 -8.60 -3.40
N MET A 83 17.90 -8.43 -2.10
CA MET A 83 16.74 -9.04 -1.44
C MET A 83 15.45 -8.50 -2.05
N ILE A 84 15.31 -7.17 -2.15
CA ILE A 84 14.14 -6.51 -2.75
C ILE A 84 13.94 -6.99 -4.19
N SER A 85 14.98 -6.94 -5.02
CA SER A 85 14.92 -7.41 -6.41
C SER A 85 14.40 -8.84 -6.55
N ARG A 86 14.64 -9.71 -5.59
CA ARG A 86 14.21 -11.11 -5.63
C ARG A 86 12.79 -11.32 -5.09
N ILE A 87 12.41 -10.61 -4.02
CA ILE A 87 11.07 -10.75 -3.43
C ILE A 87 9.98 -10.06 -4.28
N GLU A 88 10.35 -9.13 -5.15
CA GLU A 88 9.44 -8.48 -6.09
C GLU A 88 9.13 -9.29 -7.33
N ARG A 89 9.97 -10.27 -7.69
CA ARG A 89 9.76 -11.10 -8.88
C ARG A 89 8.45 -11.86 -8.85
N ASN A 90 8.01 -12.31 -10.02
CA ASN A 90 6.92 -13.27 -10.08
C ASN A 90 7.39 -14.64 -9.58
N PRO A 91 6.49 -15.45 -9.02
CA PRO A 91 6.85 -16.79 -8.51
C PRO A 91 7.54 -17.71 -9.51
N ASP A 92 7.22 -17.56 -10.80
CA ASP A 92 7.77 -18.37 -11.89
C ASP A 92 9.12 -17.85 -12.42
N ASP A 93 9.53 -16.66 -11.98
CA ASP A 93 10.77 -16.06 -12.46
C ASP A 93 12.00 -16.73 -11.81
N LYS A 94 13.03 -16.97 -12.64
CA LYS A 94 14.32 -17.47 -12.13
C LYS A 94 14.88 -16.52 -11.06
N GLY A 95 15.11 -17.07 -9.86
CA GLY A 95 15.67 -16.32 -8.75
C GLY A 95 14.64 -15.58 -7.89
N PHE A 96 13.34 -15.87 -8.09
CA PHE A 96 12.30 -15.47 -7.15
C PHE A 96 12.56 -15.97 -5.73
N MET A 97 12.20 -15.18 -4.74
CA MET A 97 12.25 -15.52 -3.33
C MET A 97 10.95 -15.06 -2.63
N PRO A 98 10.48 -15.80 -1.64
CA PRO A 98 11.03 -17.01 -1.03
C PRO A 98 10.85 -18.25 -1.92
N PHE A 99 11.91 -19.02 -2.07
CA PHE A 99 11.91 -20.19 -2.96
C PHE A 99 10.88 -21.24 -2.56
N LYS A 100 10.05 -21.66 -3.51
CA LYS A 100 8.94 -22.64 -3.31
C LYS A 100 7.92 -22.22 -2.25
N ARG A 101 7.76 -20.93 -2.01
CA ARG A 101 6.76 -20.37 -1.09
C ARG A 101 5.96 -19.29 -1.81
N PRO A 102 4.77 -18.91 -1.31
CA PRO A 102 4.02 -17.78 -1.85
C PRO A 102 4.82 -16.49 -1.85
N LYS A 103 4.52 -15.61 -2.80
CA LYS A 103 5.07 -14.26 -2.83
C LYS A 103 4.68 -13.52 -1.55
N LEU A 104 5.60 -12.70 -1.05
CA LEU A 104 5.31 -11.82 0.07
C LEU A 104 4.23 -10.81 -0.32
N SER A 105 3.42 -10.39 0.65
CA SER A 105 2.45 -9.32 0.42
C SER A 105 3.15 -8.01 0.06
N ASP A 106 2.48 -7.17 -0.72
CA ASP A 106 3.01 -5.86 -1.11
C ASP A 106 3.34 -5.00 0.12
N SER A 107 2.55 -5.10 1.19
CA SER A 107 2.83 -4.43 2.45
C SER A 107 4.12 -4.92 3.11
N THR A 108 4.40 -6.22 3.07
CA THR A 108 5.66 -6.77 3.57
C THR A 108 6.84 -6.30 2.72
N ILE A 109 6.71 -6.33 1.39
CA ILE A 109 7.75 -5.82 0.47
C ILE A 109 8.00 -4.33 0.70
N ALA A 110 6.96 -3.56 0.95
CA ALA A 110 7.06 -2.14 1.25
C ALA A 110 7.93 -1.85 2.48
N VAL A 111 7.89 -2.70 3.52
CA VAL A 111 8.76 -2.56 4.71
C VAL A 111 10.23 -2.62 4.34
N PHE A 112 10.64 -3.56 3.47
CA PHE A 112 12.03 -3.65 3.01
C PHE A 112 12.47 -2.37 2.28
N LYS A 113 11.60 -1.85 1.41
CA LYS A 113 11.86 -0.62 0.65
C LYS A 113 11.96 0.59 1.57
N GLN A 114 10.99 0.77 2.46
CA GLN A 114 10.97 1.88 3.42
C GLN A 114 12.22 1.88 4.28
N TRP A 115 12.64 0.72 4.80
CA TRP A 115 13.86 0.61 5.58
C TRP A 115 15.11 0.99 4.78
N ARG A 116 15.22 0.51 3.53
CA ARG A 116 16.31 0.89 2.62
C ARG A 116 16.35 2.40 2.40
N ASP A 117 15.20 2.98 2.06
CA ASP A 117 15.08 4.38 1.65
C ASP A 117 15.22 5.34 2.84
N ALA A 118 14.93 4.88 4.06
CA ALA A 118 15.20 5.60 5.31
C ALA A 118 16.68 5.60 5.72
N GLY A 119 17.57 5.06 4.90
CA GLY A 119 19.01 5.00 5.21
C GLY A 119 19.43 3.79 6.03
N LYS A 120 18.56 2.77 6.11
CA LYS A 120 18.83 1.46 6.76
C LYS A 120 19.14 1.60 8.26
N PRO A 121 18.27 2.23 9.07
CA PRO A 121 18.50 2.36 10.50
C PRO A 121 18.52 1.01 11.23
N GLU A 122 19.39 0.87 12.22
CA GLU A 122 19.51 -0.33 13.05
C GLU A 122 18.39 -0.54 14.07
#